data_92320891e0e714aaa50931fc948bb7d9
#
_entry.id   92320891e0e714aaa50931fc948bb7d9
#
_cell.length_a   1.000
_cell.length_b   1.000
_cell.length_c   1.000
_cell.angle_alpha   90.00
_cell.angle_beta   90.00
_cell.angle_gamma   90.00
#
_symmetry.space_group_name_H-M   'P 1'
#
loop_
_entity.id
_entity.type
_entity.pdbx_description
1 polymer ?
#
loop_
_entity_poly.entity_id
_entity_poly.type
_entity_poly.pdbx_seq_one_letter_code
_entity_poly.pdbx_strand_id
1 'polypeptide(L)'
;MNFGMISIWLAFTLGTGSAGLAIIGLLRNDERLISRSKQFELWCSVLTTFAIMLLTYYLFTVSASYVYVYLHSSIDLEWFYRFSALWAGQEGSFLLWTWFTLMILLFIRYTGNTKEIADTKLMNITRAVCLTIVAFFLLLLVLKNPFETYYAVFGGAIETSNWNPFVTVYHLIDGQGMNPLLRNPWMAVHPPILFLGYAAFTIPFATAFASLLIDDERWIKLTRNWMRLAWLFLTAGIGLGGFWAYEVLGWGAWYWSWDPVETSSLIPWITATAFLHSATRVRDGEYRFLAPMLAIVSFILVIFATFVTRSGMWVSVHSWQDLTFEGTLIAFFLAILVVSSLVLLARRYFEENDGSDQGSQSKGQ
;
A
#
# COMPACT_ATOMS: atom_id res chain seq x y z
N MET A 1 9.19 11.61 -25.74
CA MET A 1 8.22 10.56 -25.32
C MET A 1 8.52 10.18 -23.88
N ASN A 2 7.51 10.24 -23.01
CA ASN A 2 7.66 9.99 -21.57
C ASN A 2 7.41 8.51 -21.25
N PHE A 3 8.46 7.70 -21.24
CA PHE A 3 8.36 6.26 -20.97
C PHE A 3 7.90 5.94 -19.55
N GLY A 4 8.24 6.80 -18.58
CA GLY A 4 7.79 6.63 -17.19
C GLY A 4 6.28 6.77 -17.06
N MET A 5 5.70 7.81 -17.63
CA MET A 5 4.24 8.04 -17.65
C MET A 5 3.51 6.87 -18.33
N ILE A 6 4.01 6.43 -19.48
CA ILE A 6 3.44 5.29 -20.21
C ILE A 6 3.52 4.01 -19.38
N SER A 7 4.64 3.76 -18.68
CA SER A 7 4.78 2.57 -17.84
C SER A 7 3.77 2.53 -16.70
N ILE A 8 3.46 3.68 -16.05
CA ILE A 8 2.42 3.77 -15.02
C ILE A 8 1.03 3.49 -15.61
N TRP A 9 0.70 4.04 -16.78
CA TRP A 9 -0.59 3.80 -17.42
C TRP A 9 -0.78 2.34 -17.83
N LEU A 10 0.25 1.73 -18.40
CA LEU A 10 0.23 0.32 -18.75
C LEU A 10 0.15 -0.57 -17.48
N ALA A 11 0.89 -0.22 -16.42
CA ALA A 11 0.79 -0.92 -15.15
C ALA A 11 -0.61 -0.83 -14.56
N PHE A 12 -1.26 0.34 -14.61
CA PHE A 12 -2.65 0.53 -14.16
C PHE A 12 -3.62 -0.31 -14.98
N THR A 13 -3.50 -0.30 -16.31
CA THR A 13 -4.36 -1.11 -17.19
C THR A 13 -4.20 -2.61 -16.92
N LEU A 14 -2.96 -3.08 -16.77
CA LEU A 14 -2.69 -4.49 -16.47
C LEU A 14 -3.07 -4.86 -15.04
N GLY A 15 -2.84 -3.99 -14.06
CA GLY A 15 -3.22 -4.22 -12.66
C GLY A 15 -4.74 -4.32 -12.50
N THR A 16 -5.48 -3.38 -13.09
CA THR A 16 -6.96 -3.38 -13.11
C THR A 16 -7.50 -4.59 -13.89
N GLY A 17 -6.91 -4.87 -15.05
CA GLY A 17 -7.25 -6.06 -15.85
C GLY A 17 -6.97 -7.36 -15.09
N SER A 18 -5.86 -7.43 -14.34
CA SER A 18 -5.53 -8.58 -13.49
C SER A 18 -6.57 -8.80 -12.39
N ALA A 19 -6.96 -7.74 -11.67
CA ALA A 19 -8.00 -7.79 -10.66
C ALA A 19 -9.34 -8.24 -11.26
N GLY A 20 -9.76 -7.64 -12.37
CA GLY A 20 -11.00 -7.99 -13.06
C GLY A 20 -11.03 -9.44 -13.53
N LEU A 21 -9.94 -9.92 -14.17
CA LEU A 21 -9.82 -11.31 -14.62
C LEU A 21 -9.83 -12.30 -13.45
N ALA A 22 -9.19 -11.95 -12.31
CA ALA A 22 -9.23 -12.78 -11.11
C ALA A 22 -10.65 -12.90 -10.57
N ILE A 23 -11.37 -11.78 -10.42
CA ILE A 23 -12.75 -11.75 -9.90
C ILE A 23 -13.69 -12.54 -10.84
N ILE A 24 -13.67 -12.25 -12.14
CA ILE A 24 -14.54 -12.95 -13.12
C ILE A 24 -14.20 -14.43 -13.17
N GLY A 25 -12.91 -14.80 -13.14
CA GLY A 25 -12.45 -16.18 -13.13
C GLY A 25 -12.96 -16.94 -11.90
N LEU A 26 -12.92 -16.31 -10.71
CA LEU A 26 -13.45 -16.88 -9.47
C LEU A 26 -14.98 -17.05 -9.53
N LEU A 27 -15.72 -16.06 -10.03
CA LEU A 27 -17.18 -16.12 -10.13
C LEU A 27 -17.66 -17.18 -11.13
N ARG A 28 -16.89 -17.41 -12.21
CA ARG A 28 -17.22 -18.38 -13.28
C ARG A 28 -16.54 -19.73 -13.07
N ASN A 29 -15.70 -19.92 -12.06
CA ASN A 29 -14.81 -21.06 -11.87
C ASN A 29 -13.97 -21.35 -13.13
N ASP A 30 -13.46 -20.31 -13.80
CA ASP A 30 -12.67 -20.41 -15.02
C ASP A 30 -11.18 -20.24 -14.73
N GLU A 31 -10.46 -21.37 -14.70
CA GLU A 31 -9.02 -21.42 -14.44
C GLU A 31 -8.19 -20.69 -15.54
N ARG A 32 -8.71 -20.55 -16.75
CA ARG A 32 -8.03 -19.82 -17.82
C ARG A 32 -7.98 -18.32 -17.53
N LEU A 33 -9.08 -17.77 -17.00
CA LEU A 33 -9.12 -16.37 -16.59
C LEU A 33 -8.21 -16.12 -15.39
N ILE A 34 -8.20 -17.03 -14.42
CA ILE A 34 -7.29 -16.97 -13.26
C ILE A 34 -5.82 -17.02 -13.72
N SER A 35 -5.49 -17.90 -14.67
CA SER A 35 -4.14 -17.98 -15.22
C SER A 35 -3.73 -16.71 -15.97
N ARG A 36 -4.62 -16.11 -16.77
CA ARG A 36 -4.38 -14.83 -17.45
C ARG A 36 -4.21 -13.68 -16.45
N SER A 37 -4.99 -13.66 -15.37
CA SER A 37 -4.78 -12.70 -14.27
C SER A 37 -3.35 -12.80 -13.73
N LYS A 38 -2.85 -14.01 -13.49
CA LYS A 38 -1.47 -14.24 -13.03
C LYS A 38 -0.41 -13.71 -14.02
N GLN A 39 -0.67 -13.75 -15.31
CA GLN A 39 0.22 -13.18 -16.34
C GLN A 39 0.19 -11.64 -16.31
N PHE A 40 -0.99 -11.04 -16.18
CA PHE A 40 -1.15 -9.58 -16.08
C PHE A 40 -0.50 -9.02 -14.83
N GLU A 41 -0.62 -9.72 -13.68
CA GLU A 41 0.08 -9.40 -12.43
C GLU A 41 1.62 -9.37 -12.64
N LEU A 42 2.18 -10.36 -13.34
CA LEU A 42 3.61 -10.40 -13.63
C LEU A 42 4.04 -9.18 -14.47
N TRP A 43 3.32 -8.89 -15.56
CA TRP A 43 3.67 -7.74 -16.40
C TRP A 43 3.44 -6.40 -15.70
N CYS A 44 2.40 -6.28 -14.88
CA CYS A 44 2.20 -5.13 -14.00
C CYS A 44 3.41 -4.93 -13.07
N SER A 45 3.91 -6.02 -12.47
CA SER A 45 5.09 -6.00 -11.60
C SER A 45 6.36 -5.59 -12.35
N VAL A 46 6.55 -6.08 -13.58
CA VAL A 46 7.69 -5.69 -14.43
C VAL A 46 7.64 -4.19 -14.76
N LEU A 47 6.48 -3.68 -15.17
CA LEU A 47 6.32 -2.26 -15.50
C LEU A 47 6.49 -1.34 -14.28
N THR A 48 5.99 -1.75 -13.13
CA THR A 48 6.17 -0.99 -11.88
C THR A 48 7.64 -1.00 -11.44
N THR A 49 8.34 -2.13 -11.61
CA THR A 49 9.79 -2.21 -11.37
C THR A 49 10.55 -1.31 -12.33
N PHE A 50 10.19 -1.31 -13.61
CA PHE A 50 10.78 -0.41 -14.60
C PHE A 50 10.56 1.06 -14.22
N ALA A 51 9.35 1.42 -13.79
CA ALA A 51 9.06 2.79 -13.34
C ALA A 51 9.93 3.21 -12.14
N ILE A 52 10.13 2.34 -11.14
CA ILE A 52 11.04 2.60 -10.01
C ILE A 52 12.48 2.82 -10.48
N MET A 53 12.99 1.92 -11.31
CA MET A 53 14.35 2.02 -11.84
C MET A 53 14.54 3.31 -12.65
N LEU A 54 13.56 3.66 -13.46
CA LEU A 54 13.61 4.87 -14.29
C LEU A 54 13.54 6.15 -13.44
N LEU A 55 12.66 6.19 -12.43
CA LEU A 55 12.59 7.34 -11.51
C LEU A 55 13.88 7.47 -10.71
N THR A 56 14.43 6.36 -10.21
CA THR A 56 15.73 6.34 -9.54
C THR A 56 16.83 6.89 -10.46
N TYR A 57 16.89 6.44 -11.71
CA TYR A 57 17.84 6.96 -12.69
C TYR A 57 17.70 8.48 -12.89
N TYR A 58 16.47 9.00 -13.03
CA TYR A 58 16.24 10.43 -13.19
C TYR A 58 16.60 11.24 -11.95
N LEU A 59 16.41 10.71 -10.74
CA LEU A 59 16.85 11.33 -9.49
C LEU A 59 18.37 11.41 -9.40
N PHE A 60 19.08 10.36 -9.82
CA PHE A 60 20.55 10.35 -9.83
C PHE A 60 21.15 11.30 -10.89
N THR A 61 20.55 11.35 -12.07
CA THR A 61 21.00 12.20 -13.17
C THR A 61 20.47 13.64 -13.08
N VAL A 62 19.67 13.93 -12.05
CA VAL A 62 19.01 15.24 -11.84
C VAL A 62 18.26 15.68 -13.09
N SER A 63 17.44 14.81 -13.65
CA SER A 63 16.59 15.14 -14.81
C SER A 63 15.45 16.07 -14.39
N ALA A 64 15.81 17.34 -14.08
CA ALA A 64 14.92 18.34 -13.49
C ALA A 64 13.72 18.76 -14.37
N SER A 65 13.66 18.26 -15.59
CA SER A 65 12.49 18.40 -16.47
C SER A 65 11.25 17.64 -15.94
N TYR A 66 11.44 16.68 -15.05
CA TYR A 66 10.37 16.02 -14.33
C TYR A 66 10.06 16.75 -13.03
N VAL A 67 8.79 17.07 -12.79
CA VAL A 67 8.35 17.85 -11.61
C VAL A 67 8.82 17.22 -10.31
N TYR A 68 8.64 15.90 -10.17
CA TYR A 68 9.07 15.16 -8.99
C TYR A 68 10.59 15.26 -8.77
N VAL A 69 11.39 15.12 -9.83
CA VAL A 69 12.85 15.20 -9.75
C VAL A 69 13.29 16.62 -9.39
N TYR A 70 12.68 17.63 -10.01
CA TYR A 70 12.95 19.04 -9.70
C TYR A 70 12.74 19.36 -8.22
N LEU A 71 11.62 18.89 -7.63
CA LEU A 71 11.26 19.18 -6.24
C LEU A 71 12.09 18.40 -5.20
N HIS A 72 12.71 17.27 -5.57
CA HIS A 72 13.31 16.36 -4.60
C HIS A 72 14.80 16.06 -4.84
N SER A 73 15.39 16.51 -5.94
CA SER A 73 16.81 16.28 -6.25
C SER A 73 17.49 17.55 -6.76
N SER A 74 18.82 17.62 -6.61
CA SER A 74 19.67 18.69 -7.16
C SER A 74 21.09 18.18 -7.40
N ILE A 75 21.88 18.93 -8.18
CA ILE A 75 23.28 18.60 -8.47
C ILE A 75 24.14 18.58 -7.20
N ASP A 76 23.85 19.46 -6.23
CA ASP A 76 24.59 19.54 -4.97
C ASP A 76 24.16 18.50 -3.93
N LEU A 77 23.07 17.74 -4.19
CA LEU A 77 22.57 16.75 -3.26
C LEU A 77 23.45 15.48 -3.31
N GLU A 78 23.89 15.00 -2.15
CA GLU A 78 24.67 13.76 -2.02
C GLU A 78 23.90 12.57 -2.61
N TRP A 79 24.62 11.62 -3.21
CA TRP A 79 24.04 10.44 -3.89
C TRP A 79 23.08 9.64 -3.01
N PHE A 80 23.37 9.53 -1.71
CA PHE A 80 22.54 8.81 -0.74
C PHE A 80 21.17 9.47 -0.59
N TYR A 81 21.11 10.80 -0.55
CA TYR A 81 19.85 11.54 -0.48
C TYR A 81 19.15 11.61 -1.83
N ARG A 82 19.86 11.56 -2.95
CA ARG A 82 19.22 11.38 -4.27
C ARG A 82 18.50 10.03 -4.35
N PHE A 83 19.06 8.97 -3.76
CA PHE A 83 18.39 7.69 -3.66
C PHE A 83 17.16 7.76 -2.76
N SER A 84 17.27 8.37 -1.58
CA SER A 84 16.15 8.51 -0.66
C SER A 84 15.06 9.45 -1.17
N ALA A 85 15.35 10.30 -2.15
CA ALA A 85 14.37 11.11 -2.84
C ALA A 85 13.27 10.28 -3.52
N LEU A 86 13.52 9.00 -3.83
CA LEU A 86 12.52 8.09 -4.39
C LEU A 86 11.24 8.02 -3.53
N TRP A 87 11.33 8.16 -2.22
CA TRP A 87 10.19 8.13 -1.29
C TRP A 87 9.98 9.44 -0.53
N ALA A 88 10.68 10.51 -0.88
CA ALA A 88 10.53 11.80 -0.23
C ALA A 88 9.21 12.50 -0.54
N GLY A 89 8.59 12.18 -1.66
CA GLY A 89 7.29 12.71 -2.08
C GLY A 89 6.17 11.68 -2.06
N GLN A 90 4.96 12.15 -2.28
CA GLN A 90 3.75 11.33 -2.26
C GLN A 90 3.76 10.29 -3.38
N GLU A 91 4.08 10.70 -4.59
CA GLU A 91 4.06 9.87 -5.79
C GLU A 91 5.04 8.70 -5.68
N GLY A 92 6.26 9.01 -5.24
CA GLY A 92 7.30 8.00 -5.04
C GLY A 92 6.97 7.03 -3.92
N SER A 93 6.36 7.50 -2.82
CA SER A 93 5.90 6.66 -1.71
C SER A 93 4.83 5.67 -2.15
N PHE A 94 3.81 6.11 -2.92
CA PHE A 94 2.78 5.21 -3.45
C PHE A 94 3.35 4.23 -4.48
N LEU A 95 4.30 4.67 -5.31
CA LEU A 95 4.98 3.80 -6.25
C LEU A 95 5.75 2.68 -5.53
N LEU A 96 6.48 3.04 -4.47
CA LEU A 96 7.23 2.08 -3.65
C LEU A 96 6.28 1.10 -2.93
N TRP A 97 5.19 1.57 -2.34
CA TRP A 97 4.21 0.72 -1.67
C TRP A 97 3.52 -0.25 -2.64
N THR A 98 3.10 0.25 -3.80
CA THR A 98 2.54 -0.58 -4.88
C THR A 98 3.51 -1.69 -5.28
N TRP A 99 4.78 -1.33 -5.48
CA TRP A 99 5.83 -2.25 -5.85
C TRP A 99 6.07 -3.32 -4.76
N PHE A 100 6.18 -2.92 -3.49
CA PHE A 100 6.31 -3.90 -2.39
C PHE A 100 5.14 -4.87 -2.36
N THR A 101 3.91 -4.39 -2.54
CA THR A 101 2.72 -5.26 -2.55
C THR A 101 2.79 -6.27 -3.69
N LEU A 102 3.17 -5.85 -4.90
CA LEU A 102 3.36 -6.72 -6.05
C LEU A 102 4.50 -7.72 -5.82
N MET A 103 5.64 -7.28 -5.27
CA MET A 103 6.76 -8.17 -4.96
C MET A 103 6.39 -9.22 -3.91
N ILE A 104 5.62 -8.87 -2.88
CA ILE A 104 5.09 -9.81 -1.90
C ILE A 104 4.18 -10.85 -2.57
N LEU A 105 3.28 -10.44 -3.46
CA LEU A 105 2.42 -11.37 -4.21
C LEU A 105 3.24 -12.35 -5.07
N LEU A 106 4.25 -11.86 -5.79
CA LEU A 106 5.15 -12.70 -6.55
C LEU A 106 5.98 -13.63 -5.65
N PHE A 107 6.47 -13.13 -4.52
CA PHE A 107 7.18 -13.94 -3.53
C PHE A 107 6.32 -15.11 -3.04
N ILE A 108 5.08 -14.85 -2.62
CA ILE A 108 4.12 -15.89 -2.19
C ILE A 108 3.89 -16.90 -3.31
N ARG A 109 3.78 -16.44 -4.54
CA ARG A 109 3.53 -17.30 -5.71
C ARG A 109 4.68 -18.24 -6.02
N TYR A 110 5.94 -17.80 -5.88
CA TYR A 110 7.11 -18.54 -6.34
C TYR A 110 7.88 -19.25 -5.22
N THR A 111 7.62 -18.96 -3.94
CA THR A 111 8.32 -19.60 -2.83
C THR A 111 7.65 -20.90 -2.39
N GLY A 112 8.47 -21.97 -2.22
CA GLY A 112 8.01 -23.35 -2.06
C GLY A 112 7.12 -23.65 -0.83
N ASN A 113 7.24 -22.89 0.26
CA ASN A 113 6.46 -23.09 1.48
C ASN A 113 4.96 -22.78 1.34
N THR A 114 4.57 -22.15 0.24
CA THR A 114 3.20 -21.75 -0.07
C THR A 114 2.62 -22.47 -1.29
N LYS A 115 3.36 -23.39 -1.92
CA LYS A 115 2.87 -24.12 -3.12
C LYS A 115 1.58 -24.89 -2.85
N GLU A 116 1.43 -25.47 -1.66
CA GLU A 116 0.19 -26.17 -1.25
C GLU A 116 -1.01 -25.21 -1.13
N ILE A 117 -0.76 -23.92 -0.89
CA ILE A 117 -1.78 -22.89 -0.71
C ILE A 117 -1.90 -22.02 -1.99
N ALA A 118 -0.84 -21.91 -2.79
CA ALA A 118 -0.72 -20.95 -3.89
C ALA A 118 -1.80 -21.07 -4.99
N ASP A 119 -2.31 -22.26 -5.23
CA ASP A 119 -3.35 -22.53 -6.24
C ASP A 119 -4.73 -22.84 -5.62
N THR A 120 -4.89 -22.62 -4.32
CA THR A 120 -6.18 -22.80 -3.64
C THR A 120 -7.15 -21.65 -3.95
N LYS A 121 -8.45 -21.93 -3.80
CA LYS A 121 -9.50 -20.91 -3.92
C LYS A 121 -9.26 -19.75 -2.93
N LEU A 122 -8.82 -20.06 -1.70
CA LEU A 122 -8.41 -19.06 -0.70
C LEU A 122 -7.37 -18.10 -1.25
N MET A 123 -6.28 -18.61 -1.85
CA MET A 123 -5.21 -17.79 -2.36
C MET A 123 -5.61 -17.00 -3.60
N ASN A 124 -6.44 -17.56 -4.48
CA ASN A 124 -6.94 -16.84 -5.65
C ASN A 124 -7.86 -15.67 -5.24
N ILE A 125 -8.70 -15.82 -4.21
CA ILE A 125 -9.49 -14.70 -3.65
C ILE A 125 -8.56 -13.69 -2.98
N THR A 126 -7.61 -14.14 -2.17
CA THR A 126 -6.60 -13.27 -1.55
C THR A 126 -5.88 -12.41 -2.59
N ARG A 127 -5.43 -13.02 -3.69
CA ARG A 127 -4.81 -12.30 -4.80
C ARG A 127 -5.76 -11.29 -5.46
N ALA A 128 -7.01 -11.66 -5.70
CA ALA A 128 -7.99 -10.75 -6.28
C ALA A 128 -8.18 -9.50 -5.41
N VAL A 129 -8.28 -9.66 -4.09
CA VAL A 129 -8.37 -8.55 -3.13
C VAL A 129 -7.11 -7.69 -3.15
N CYS A 130 -5.91 -8.29 -3.08
CA CYS A 130 -4.65 -7.55 -3.15
C CYS A 130 -4.51 -6.78 -4.47
N LEU A 131 -4.87 -7.39 -5.60
CA LEU A 131 -4.80 -6.75 -6.91
C LEU A 131 -5.80 -5.58 -7.05
N THR A 132 -6.94 -5.65 -6.38
CA THR A 132 -7.89 -4.53 -6.30
C THR A 132 -7.27 -3.35 -5.54
N ILE A 133 -6.53 -3.61 -4.45
CA ILE A 133 -5.80 -2.59 -3.70
C ILE A 133 -4.67 -2.00 -4.55
N VAL A 134 -3.91 -2.85 -5.25
CA VAL A 134 -2.86 -2.42 -6.20
C VAL A 134 -3.45 -1.55 -7.30
N ALA A 135 -4.60 -1.94 -7.88
CA ALA A 135 -5.28 -1.14 -8.91
C ALA A 135 -5.67 0.24 -8.39
N PHE A 136 -6.12 0.34 -7.14
CA PHE A 136 -6.41 1.63 -6.50
C PHE A 136 -5.15 2.49 -6.33
N PHE A 137 -4.03 1.93 -5.87
CA PHE A 137 -2.78 2.70 -5.75
C PHE A 137 -2.23 3.12 -7.12
N LEU A 138 -2.36 2.27 -8.13
CA LEU A 138 -1.99 2.62 -9.51
C LEU A 138 -2.91 3.72 -10.08
N LEU A 139 -4.19 3.76 -9.70
CA LEU A 139 -5.08 4.87 -10.04
C LEU A 139 -4.58 6.19 -9.44
N LEU A 140 -4.15 6.21 -8.17
CA LEU A 140 -3.56 7.40 -7.56
C LEU A 140 -2.29 7.85 -8.32
N LEU A 141 -1.46 6.89 -8.76
CA LEU A 141 -0.25 7.16 -9.55
C LEU A 141 -0.54 7.62 -10.99
N VAL A 142 -1.69 7.25 -11.56
CA VAL A 142 -2.15 7.82 -12.84
C VAL A 142 -2.58 9.26 -12.66
N LEU A 143 -3.31 9.56 -11.58
CA LEU A 143 -3.83 10.90 -11.30
C LEU A 143 -2.72 11.86 -10.88
N LYS A 144 -1.74 11.38 -10.12
CA LYS A 144 -0.57 12.12 -9.69
C LYS A 144 0.69 11.34 -10.05
N ASN A 145 1.19 11.62 -11.26
CA ASN A 145 2.21 10.79 -11.87
C ASN A 145 3.62 11.28 -11.49
N PRO A 146 4.50 10.41 -10.95
CA PRO A 146 5.87 10.80 -10.63
C PRO A 146 6.71 11.22 -11.84
N PHE A 147 6.18 11.00 -13.06
CA PHE A 147 6.81 11.40 -14.32
C PHE A 147 6.10 12.58 -14.98
N GLU A 148 5.35 13.37 -14.22
CA GLU A 148 4.84 14.66 -14.68
C GLU A 148 5.99 15.55 -15.16
N THR A 149 5.82 16.23 -16.31
CA THR A 149 6.90 16.98 -16.96
C THR A 149 6.54 18.46 -17.12
N TYR A 150 7.55 19.30 -17.00
CA TYR A 150 7.46 20.71 -17.42
C TYR A 150 7.52 20.82 -18.95
N TYR A 151 6.69 21.68 -19.54
CA TYR A 151 6.73 22.01 -20.96
C TYR A 151 6.46 23.49 -21.20
N ALA A 152 7.01 24.01 -22.30
CA ALA A 152 6.79 25.39 -22.71
C ALA A 152 5.52 25.51 -23.53
N VAL A 153 4.68 26.50 -23.22
CA VAL A 153 3.50 26.86 -24.00
C VAL A 153 3.78 28.10 -24.85
N PHE A 154 2.90 28.33 -25.84
CA PHE A 154 2.95 29.52 -26.67
C PHE A 154 2.85 30.79 -25.80
N GLY A 155 3.80 31.72 -25.96
CA GLY A 155 3.89 32.89 -25.10
C GLY A 155 4.95 32.81 -24.00
N GLY A 156 5.71 31.69 -23.88
CA GLY A 156 6.86 31.54 -23.00
C GLY A 156 6.51 31.10 -21.56
N ALA A 157 5.25 30.84 -21.25
CA ALA A 157 4.88 30.27 -19.97
C ALA A 157 5.32 28.79 -19.89
N ILE A 158 5.64 28.34 -18.67
CA ILE A 158 5.99 26.95 -18.36
C ILE A 158 4.81 26.33 -17.62
N GLU A 159 4.28 25.25 -18.15
CA GLU A 159 3.21 24.45 -17.54
C GLU A 159 3.68 23.03 -17.24
N THR A 160 2.86 22.28 -16.53
CA THR A 160 3.10 20.85 -16.26
C THR A 160 2.13 19.97 -17.03
N SER A 161 2.61 18.80 -17.46
CA SER A 161 1.78 17.79 -18.11
C SER A 161 1.83 16.47 -17.38
N ASN A 162 0.69 16.06 -16.85
CA ASN A 162 0.47 14.77 -16.21
C ASN A 162 -0.22 13.75 -17.17
N TRP A 163 -0.75 14.22 -18.29
CA TRP A 163 -1.61 13.42 -19.17
C TRP A 163 -1.10 13.23 -20.60
N ASN A 164 -0.14 14.04 -21.03
CA ASN A 164 0.36 13.96 -22.40
C ASN A 164 1.84 13.52 -22.41
N PRO A 165 2.14 12.25 -22.77
CA PRO A 165 3.51 11.74 -22.82
C PRO A 165 4.31 12.24 -24.03
N PHE A 166 3.71 13.02 -24.94
CA PHE A 166 4.31 13.48 -26.19
C PHE A 166 4.65 14.97 -26.19
N VAL A 167 4.47 15.68 -25.09
CA VAL A 167 4.86 17.09 -24.99
C VAL A 167 6.37 17.27 -25.18
N THR A 168 6.76 18.40 -25.75
CA THR A 168 8.16 18.81 -25.81
C THR A 168 8.59 19.24 -24.41
N VAL A 169 9.45 18.46 -23.79
CA VAL A 169 9.87 18.65 -22.42
C VAL A 169 10.71 19.93 -22.29
N TYR A 170 10.42 20.77 -21.31
CA TYR A 170 11.23 21.91 -20.97
C TYR A 170 12.42 21.48 -20.11
N HIS A 171 13.64 21.80 -20.56
CA HIS A 171 14.86 21.37 -19.88
C HIS A 171 15.28 22.40 -18.83
N LEU A 172 15.17 22.02 -17.56
CA LEU A 172 15.75 22.73 -16.43
C LEU A 172 17.17 22.19 -16.17
N ILE A 173 18.10 23.09 -15.82
CA ILE A 173 19.52 22.73 -15.62
C ILE A 173 19.70 22.00 -14.30
N ASP A 174 18.98 22.42 -13.25
CA ASP A 174 19.06 21.84 -11.91
C ASP A 174 17.68 21.79 -11.24
N GLY A 175 17.54 21.01 -10.16
CA GLY A 175 16.36 20.94 -9.34
C GLY A 175 16.41 21.90 -8.15
N GLN A 176 15.25 22.10 -7.52
CA GLN A 176 15.12 22.83 -6.26
C GLN A 176 15.83 22.10 -5.10
N GLY A 177 15.96 20.77 -5.22
CA GLY A 177 16.56 19.90 -4.23
C GLY A 177 15.61 19.44 -3.13
N MET A 178 16.11 18.57 -2.30
CA MET A 178 15.35 17.98 -1.19
C MET A 178 15.19 18.99 -0.04
N ASN A 179 14.01 19.02 0.57
CA ASN A 179 13.75 19.78 1.80
C ASN A 179 14.82 19.44 2.85
N PRO A 180 15.46 20.45 3.48
CA PRO A 180 16.51 20.24 4.48
C PRO A 180 16.11 19.31 5.63
N LEU A 181 14.84 19.31 6.07
CA LEU A 181 14.33 18.40 7.11
C LEU A 181 14.40 16.92 6.69
N LEU A 182 14.40 16.65 5.38
CA LEU A 182 14.47 15.27 4.85
C LEU A 182 15.91 14.82 4.62
N ARG A 183 16.91 15.71 4.72
CA ARG A 183 18.35 15.39 4.57
C ARG A 183 18.90 14.82 5.87
N ASN A 184 18.40 13.67 6.27
CA ASN A 184 18.78 12.98 7.48
C ASN A 184 18.84 11.46 7.24
N PRO A 185 19.82 10.73 7.77
CA PRO A 185 19.94 9.28 7.56
C PRO A 185 18.70 8.49 8.00
N TRP A 186 18.06 8.89 9.11
CA TRP A 186 16.85 8.22 9.59
C TRP A 186 15.67 8.41 8.64
N MET A 187 15.53 9.59 8.04
CA MET A 187 14.55 9.83 6.99
C MET A 187 14.84 9.02 5.72
N ALA A 188 16.10 8.74 5.44
CA ALA A 188 16.45 7.89 4.30
C ALA A 188 16.10 6.41 4.54
N VAL A 189 16.07 5.94 5.79
CA VAL A 189 15.94 4.52 6.12
C VAL A 189 14.53 4.12 6.60
N HIS A 190 13.87 4.94 7.44
CA HIS A 190 12.61 4.53 8.08
C HIS A 190 11.41 4.43 7.11
N PRO A 191 11.20 5.31 6.10
CA PRO A 191 10.00 5.23 5.28
C PRO A 191 9.91 3.94 4.45
N PRO A 192 10.96 3.45 3.77
CA PRO A 192 10.86 2.19 3.06
C PRO A 192 10.59 1.00 3.98
N ILE A 193 11.10 1.00 5.21
CA ILE A 193 10.80 -0.03 6.22
C ILE A 193 9.32 0.04 6.61
N LEU A 194 8.80 1.25 6.87
CA LEU A 194 7.39 1.49 7.19
C LEU A 194 6.47 1.02 6.03
N PHE A 195 6.78 1.41 4.80
CA PHE A 195 5.99 1.01 3.62
C PHE A 195 6.05 -0.48 3.34
N LEU A 196 7.16 -1.14 3.64
CA LEU A 196 7.24 -2.60 3.57
C LEU A 196 6.30 -3.25 4.61
N GLY A 197 6.22 -2.67 5.82
CA GLY A 197 5.25 -3.05 6.84
C GLY A 197 3.82 -2.87 6.34
N TYR A 198 3.48 -1.71 5.80
CA TYR A 198 2.16 -1.41 5.25
C TYR A 198 1.77 -2.35 4.09
N ALA A 199 2.71 -2.63 3.18
CA ALA A 199 2.50 -3.59 2.11
C ALA A 199 2.26 -5.01 2.65
N ALA A 200 3.00 -5.42 3.67
CA ALA A 200 2.82 -6.72 4.30
C ALA A 200 1.47 -6.88 5.00
N PHE A 201 0.85 -5.80 5.53
CA PHE A 201 -0.51 -5.83 6.11
C PHE A 201 -1.60 -6.15 5.08
N THR A 202 -1.37 -5.93 3.80
CA THR A 202 -2.32 -6.27 2.73
C THR A 202 -2.65 -7.76 2.71
N ILE A 203 -1.68 -8.63 3.01
CA ILE A 203 -1.88 -10.09 2.98
C ILE A 203 -2.79 -10.57 4.13
N PRO A 204 -2.55 -10.21 5.41
CA PRO A 204 -3.47 -10.48 6.51
C PRO A 204 -4.91 -10.02 6.25
N PHE A 205 -5.07 -8.82 5.73
CA PHE A 205 -6.37 -8.30 5.34
C PHE A 205 -7.05 -9.18 4.29
N ALA A 206 -6.36 -9.41 3.17
CA ALA A 206 -6.93 -10.12 2.04
C ALA A 206 -7.22 -11.60 2.36
N THR A 207 -6.39 -12.26 3.17
CA THR A 207 -6.62 -13.65 3.59
C THR A 207 -7.77 -13.76 4.60
N ALA A 208 -7.89 -12.82 5.54
CA ALA A 208 -9.02 -12.77 6.46
C ALA A 208 -10.31 -12.47 5.70
N PHE A 209 -10.30 -11.52 4.77
CA PHE A 209 -11.44 -11.22 3.90
C PHE A 209 -11.85 -12.45 3.07
N ALA A 210 -10.89 -13.18 2.49
CA ALA A 210 -11.14 -14.39 1.72
C ALA A 210 -11.73 -15.51 2.61
N SER A 211 -11.27 -15.66 3.85
CA SER A 211 -11.78 -16.67 4.79
C SER A 211 -13.23 -16.46 5.17
N LEU A 212 -13.68 -15.20 5.27
CA LEU A 212 -15.07 -14.85 5.51
C LEU A 212 -15.99 -15.20 4.31
N LEU A 213 -15.43 -15.31 3.11
CA LEU A 213 -16.17 -15.68 1.90
C LEU A 213 -16.33 -17.18 1.72
N ILE A 214 -15.33 -18.00 2.14
CA ILE A 214 -15.29 -19.43 1.80
C ILE A 214 -15.08 -20.36 3.00
N ASP A 215 -15.00 -19.85 4.20
CA ASP A 215 -14.80 -20.60 5.46
C ASP A 215 -13.61 -21.59 5.42
N ASP A 216 -12.46 -21.14 4.99
CA ASP A 216 -11.23 -21.94 4.86
C ASP A 216 -10.29 -21.70 6.06
N GLU A 217 -10.15 -22.66 6.95
CA GLU A 217 -9.34 -22.54 8.17
C GLU A 217 -7.82 -22.36 7.91
N ARG A 218 -7.34 -22.64 6.71
CA ARG A 218 -5.92 -22.47 6.35
C ARG A 218 -5.47 -21.01 6.36
N TRP A 219 -6.41 -20.06 6.30
CA TRP A 219 -6.14 -18.62 6.31
C TRP A 219 -5.28 -18.20 7.50
N ILE A 220 -5.52 -18.76 8.68
CA ILE A 220 -4.85 -18.32 9.91
C ILE A 220 -3.33 -18.54 9.89
N LYS A 221 -2.88 -19.65 9.28
CA LYS A 221 -1.45 -19.97 9.16
C LYS A 221 -0.72 -18.93 8.29
N LEU A 222 -1.31 -18.59 7.16
CA LEU A 222 -0.74 -17.60 6.22
C LEU A 222 -0.80 -16.21 6.84
N THR A 223 -1.94 -15.80 7.34
CA THR A 223 -2.19 -14.51 7.98
C THR A 223 -1.21 -14.25 9.13
N ARG A 224 -1.04 -15.22 10.04
CA ARG A 224 -0.18 -15.06 11.21
C ARG A 224 1.28 -14.79 10.83
N ASN A 225 1.81 -15.44 9.81
CA ASN A 225 3.19 -15.25 9.40
C ASN A 225 3.39 -13.85 8.78
N TRP A 226 2.49 -13.43 7.91
CA TRP A 226 2.54 -12.10 7.30
C TRP A 226 2.24 -10.98 8.31
N MET A 227 1.34 -11.20 9.25
CA MET A 227 1.08 -10.25 10.34
C MET A 227 2.32 -10.03 11.23
N ARG A 228 3.09 -11.09 11.53
CA ARG A 228 4.36 -10.96 12.26
C ARG A 228 5.37 -10.11 11.51
N LEU A 229 5.51 -10.33 10.19
CA LEU A 229 6.39 -9.52 9.35
C LEU A 229 5.92 -8.07 9.27
N ALA A 230 4.63 -7.84 9.03
CA ALA A 230 4.04 -6.52 8.99
C ALA A 230 4.24 -5.78 10.33
N TRP A 231 3.98 -6.43 11.45
CA TRP A 231 4.18 -5.91 12.79
C TRP A 231 5.66 -5.57 13.06
N LEU A 232 6.60 -6.44 12.67
CA LEU A 232 8.03 -6.24 12.83
C LEU A 232 8.51 -5.00 12.04
N PHE A 233 8.15 -4.91 10.76
CA PHE A 233 8.54 -3.78 9.92
C PHE A 233 7.86 -2.48 10.38
N LEU A 234 6.61 -2.53 10.82
CA LEU A 234 5.94 -1.36 11.38
C LEU A 234 6.59 -0.91 12.69
N THR A 235 6.98 -1.85 13.57
CA THR A 235 7.73 -1.55 14.80
C THR A 235 9.05 -0.83 14.49
N ALA A 236 9.82 -1.38 13.56
CA ALA A 236 11.08 -0.77 13.14
C ALA A 236 10.87 0.59 12.47
N GLY A 237 9.87 0.70 11.59
CA GLY A 237 9.54 1.95 10.90
C GLY A 237 9.12 3.07 11.86
N ILE A 238 8.24 2.77 12.83
CA ILE A 238 7.81 3.74 13.87
C ILE A 238 9.01 4.10 14.76
N GLY A 239 9.78 3.12 15.21
CA GLY A 239 10.93 3.36 16.08
C GLY A 239 11.99 4.25 15.43
N LEU A 240 12.37 3.97 14.19
CA LEU A 240 13.34 4.78 13.44
C LEU A 240 12.76 6.15 13.05
N GLY A 241 11.45 6.24 12.78
CA GLY A 241 10.75 7.50 12.54
C GLY A 241 10.77 8.42 13.76
N GLY A 242 10.63 7.84 14.97
CA GLY A 242 10.77 8.58 16.22
C GLY A 242 12.18 9.16 16.40
N PHE A 243 13.24 8.46 15.97
CA PHE A 243 14.61 9.00 15.98
C PHE A 243 14.74 10.18 15.00
N TRP A 244 14.18 10.07 13.82
CA TRP A 244 14.16 11.20 12.88
C TRP A 244 13.44 12.40 13.45
N ALA A 245 12.27 12.21 14.05
CA ALA A 245 11.50 13.27 14.68
C ALA A 245 12.28 13.94 15.83
N TYR A 246 12.95 13.14 16.65
CA TYR A 246 13.79 13.63 17.75
C TYR A 246 14.96 14.50 17.26
N GLU A 247 15.67 14.06 16.22
CA GLU A 247 16.85 14.79 15.71
C GLU A 247 16.49 16.03 14.90
N VAL A 248 15.41 16.02 14.13
CA VAL A 248 15.19 16.99 13.06
C VAL A 248 14.04 17.94 13.36
N LEU A 249 12.96 17.48 13.98
CA LEU A 249 11.76 18.29 14.10
C LEU A 249 11.73 19.21 15.30
N GLY A 250 12.70 19.03 16.23
CA GLY A 250 12.89 19.96 17.34
C GLY A 250 11.69 20.08 18.29
N TRP A 251 10.87 19.04 18.40
CA TRP A 251 9.67 19.02 19.26
C TRP A 251 9.97 19.00 20.76
N GLY A 252 11.02 19.68 21.18
CA GLY A 252 11.32 19.89 22.59
C GLY A 252 11.84 18.63 23.32
N ALA A 253 12.74 17.89 22.73
CA ALA A 253 13.45 16.74 23.31
C ALA A 253 12.58 15.48 23.55
N TRP A 254 11.40 15.36 22.99
CA TRP A 254 10.58 14.17 23.10
C TRP A 254 10.71 13.28 21.87
N TYR A 255 10.92 12.02 22.09
CA TYR A 255 10.95 10.97 21.08
C TYR A 255 9.57 10.74 20.41
N TRP A 256 8.48 11.12 21.08
CA TRP A 256 7.10 10.94 20.63
C TRP A 256 6.27 12.15 21.03
N SER A 257 5.66 12.82 20.05
CA SER A 257 4.90 14.06 20.27
C SER A 257 3.38 13.89 20.25
N TRP A 258 2.89 12.69 19.97
CA TRP A 258 1.47 12.43 19.73
C TRP A 258 0.94 13.18 18.50
N ASP A 259 1.79 13.46 17.55
CA ASP A 259 1.39 14.01 16.27
C ASP A 259 0.34 13.10 15.61
N PRO A 260 -0.67 13.64 14.85
CA PRO A 260 -1.70 12.85 14.21
C PRO A 260 -1.16 11.72 13.33
N VAL A 261 -0.04 11.93 12.62
CA VAL A 261 0.56 10.91 11.75
C VAL A 261 1.26 9.83 12.56
N GLU A 262 2.00 10.22 13.63
CA GLU A 262 2.59 9.26 14.58
C GLU A 262 1.50 8.40 15.21
N THR A 263 0.48 9.04 15.78
CA THR A 263 -0.63 8.38 16.48
C THR A 263 -1.38 7.43 15.54
N SER A 264 -1.69 7.87 14.32
CA SER A 264 -2.40 7.03 13.35
C SER A 264 -1.60 5.81 12.90
N SER A 265 -0.26 5.89 12.87
CA SER A 265 0.61 4.75 12.57
C SER A 265 0.72 3.75 13.72
N LEU A 266 0.53 4.19 14.97
CA LEU A 266 0.55 3.35 16.17
C LEU A 266 -0.70 2.48 16.29
N ILE A 267 -1.86 2.97 15.86
CA ILE A 267 -3.14 2.24 16.02
C ILE A 267 -3.14 0.88 15.28
N PRO A 268 -2.72 0.75 14.01
CA PRO A 268 -2.61 -0.54 13.35
C PRO A 268 -1.57 -1.47 14.02
N TRP A 269 -0.54 -0.93 14.64
CA TRP A 269 0.41 -1.71 15.43
C TRP A 269 -0.24 -2.37 16.66
N ILE A 270 -1.10 -1.62 17.37
CA ILE A 270 -1.85 -2.13 18.53
C ILE A 270 -2.82 -3.23 18.11
N THR A 271 -3.59 -3.03 17.03
CA THR A 271 -4.55 -4.03 16.55
C THR A 271 -3.87 -5.27 16.00
N ALA A 272 -2.71 -5.13 15.36
CA ALA A 272 -1.88 -6.26 14.93
C ALA A 272 -1.32 -7.04 16.14
N THR A 273 -0.93 -6.35 17.20
CA THR A 273 -0.52 -6.99 18.46
C THR A 273 -1.67 -7.82 19.05
N ALA A 274 -2.87 -7.25 19.12
CA ALA A 274 -4.07 -7.97 19.57
C ALA A 274 -4.37 -9.20 18.69
N PHE A 275 -4.23 -9.06 17.35
CA PHE A 275 -4.35 -10.18 16.43
C PHE A 275 -3.35 -11.29 16.74
N LEU A 276 -2.07 -10.97 16.93
CA LEU A 276 -1.03 -11.95 17.17
C LEU A 276 -1.29 -12.76 18.46
N HIS A 277 -1.88 -12.15 19.49
CA HIS A 277 -2.30 -12.84 20.70
C HIS A 277 -3.54 -13.73 20.45
N SER A 278 -4.56 -13.21 19.78
CA SER A 278 -5.79 -13.99 19.50
C SER A 278 -5.52 -15.17 18.56
N ALA A 279 -4.64 -15.00 17.57
CA ALA A 279 -4.31 -16.01 16.57
C ALA A 279 -3.67 -17.30 17.15
N THR A 280 -3.13 -17.25 18.36
CA THR A 280 -2.60 -18.45 19.04
C THR A 280 -3.68 -19.39 19.51
N ARG A 281 -4.89 -18.88 19.80
CA ARG A 281 -6.03 -19.62 20.37
C ARG A 281 -7.13 -19.98 19.37
N VAL A 282 -7.03 -19.49 18.12
CA VAL A 282 -8.04 -19.79 17.08
C VAL A 282 -8.17 -21.30 16.83
N ARG A 283 -7.08 -22.06 16.97
CA ARG A 283 -7.07 -23.53 16.80
C ARG A 283 -7.95 -24.27 17.83
N ASP A 284 -8.11 -23.67 19.01
CA ASP A 284 -8.93 -24.24 20.09
C ASP A 284 -10.40 -23.85 19.96
N GLY A 285 -10.79 -23.24 18.83
CA GLY A 285 -12.16 -22.79 18.55
C GLY A 285 -12.50 -21.42 19.16
N GLU A 286 -11.56 -20.83 19.91
CA GLU A 286 -11.72 -19.49 20.47
C GLU A 286 -11.43 -18.40 19.40
N TYR A 287 -12.02 -17.22 19.57
CA TYR A 287 -11.73 -16.03 18.75
C TYR A 287 -11.96 -16.19 17.23
N ARG A 288 -12.85 -17.11 16.81
CA ARG A 288 -13.16 -17.34 15.38
C ARG A 288 -13.67 -16.07 14.67
N PHE A 289 -14.41 -15.23 15.38
CA PHE A 289 -14.89 -13.94 14.88
C PHE A 289 -13.86 -12.83 15.10
N LEU A 290 -13.24 -12.78 16.29
CA LEU A 290 -12.34 -11.69 16.68
C LEU A 290 -11.05 -11.66 15.84
N ALA A 291 -10.47 -12.82 15.53
CA ALA A 291 -9.21 -12.88 14.79
C ALA A 291 -9.32 -12.31 13.37
N PRO A 292 -10.28 -12.72 12.51
CA PRO A 292 -10.42 -12.11 11.19
C PRO A 292 -10.79 -10.62 11.27
N MET A 293 -11.61 -10.22 12.25
CA MET A 293 -11.93 -8.82 12.49
C MET A 293 -10.66 -7.99 12.77
N LEU A 294 -9.78 -8.44 13.67
CA LEU A 294 -8.54 -7.73 14.00
C LEU A 294 -7.58 -7.66 12.80
N ALA A 295 -7.48 -8.72 12.00
CA ALA A 295 -6.66 -8.69 10.79
C ALA A 295 -7.18 -7.66 9.76
N ILE A 296 -8.50 -7.61 9.58
CA ILE A 296 -9.16 -6.67 8.69
C ILE A 296 -8.99 -5.24 9.20
N VAL A 297 -9.29 -4.99 10.46
CA VAL A 297 -9.19 -3.65 11.08
C VAL A 297 -7.76 -3.13 11.04
N SER A 298 -6.75 -3.99 11.22
CA SER A 298 -5.35 -3.56 11.16
C SER A 298 -4.99 -2.92 9.82
N PHE A 299 -5.41 -3.50 8.68
CA PHE A 299 -5.14 -2.90 7.37
C PHE A 299 -6.03 -1.67 7.09
N ILE A 300 -7.29 -1.69 7.49
CA ILE A 300 -8.17 -0.52 7.39
C ILE A 300 -7.54 0.68 8.11
N LEU A 301 -6.92 0.45 9.27
CA LEU A 301 -6.22 1.49 10.03
C LEU A 301 -4.90 1.92 9.35
N VAL A 302 -4.23 1.06 8.58
CA VAL A 302 -3.12 1.48 7.71
C VAL A 302 -3.59 2.45 6.62
N ILE A 303 -4.72 2.16 5.98
CA ILE A 303 -5.31 3.09 4.99
C ILE A 303 -5.81 4.37 5.67
N PHE A 304 -6.36 4.27 6.88
CA PHE A 304 -6.73 5.45 7.69
C PHE A 304 -5.49 6.30 8.04
N ALA A 305 -4.37 5.71 8.46
CA ALA A 305 -3.12 6.44 8.70
C ALA A 305 -2.62 7.15 7.42
N THR A 306 -2.79 6.51 6.26
CA THR A 306 -2.49 7.13 4.97
C THR A 306 -3.42 8.30 4.68
N PHE A 307 -4.71 8.17 4.99
CA PHE A 307 -5.67 9.27 4.88
C PHE A 307 -5.30 10.44 5.80
N VAL A 308 -4.95 10.19 7.07
CA VAL A 308 -4.47 11.23 8.00
C VAL A 308 -3.27 11.98 7.43
N THR A 309 -2.31 11.26 6.85
CA THR A 309 -1.08 11.84 6.28
C THR A 309 -1.34 12.65 5.01
N ARG A 310 -2.30 12.23 4.16
CA ARG A 310 -2.44 12.71 2.77
C ARG A 310 -3.67 13.59 2.53
N SER A 311 -4.60 13.67 3.47
CA SER A 311 -5.83 14.45 3.30
C SER A 311 -5.67 15.96 3.51
N GLY A 312 -4.58 16.39 4.18
CA GLY A 312 -4.44 17.79 4.62
C GLY A 312 -5.43 18.24 5.71
N MET A 313 -6.25 17.31 6.24
CA MET A 313 -7.25 17.65 7.27
C MET A 313 -6.66 17.89 8.67
N TRP A 314 -5.49 17.32 8.94
CA TRP A 314 -4.79 17.45 10.22
C TRP A 314 -3.50 18.23 10.06
N VAL A 315 -3.29 19.17 10.97
CA VAL A 315 -2.01 19.91 11.04
C VAL A 315 -0.95 18.97 11.61
N SER A 316 0.04 18.64 10.79
CA SER A 316 1.18 17.81 11.15
C SER A 316 2.39 18.21 10.29
N VAL A 317 3.59 18.08 10.83
CA VAL A 317 4.82 18.25 10.04
C VAL A 317 5.03 17.13 9.02
N HIS A 318 4.30 16.04 9.15
CA HIS A 318 4.27 14.91 8.23
C HIS A 318 3.14 14.99 7.20
N SER A 319 2.17 15.91 7.38
CA SER A 319 1.00 16.01 6.50
C SER A 319 1.22 17.05 5.41
N TRP A 320 0.51 16.86 4.30
CA TRP A 320 0.39 17.85 3.23
C TRP A 320 -0.68 18.87 3.60
N GLN A 321 -0.45 20.15 3.32
CA GLN A 321 -1.21 21.24 3.94
C GLN A 321 -2.60 21.51 3.34
N ASP A 322 -2.98 20.89 2.22
CA ASP A 322 -4.25 21.14 1.55
C ASP A 322 -5.08 19.87 1.36
N LEU A 323 -6.40 20.01 1.46
CA LEU A 323 -7.32 18.93 1.11
C LEU A 323 -7.19 18.62 -0.39
N THR A 324 -6.57 17.49 -0.68
CA THR A 324 -6.29 17.08 -2.05
C THR A 324 -7.40 16.18 -2.60
N PHE A 325 -7.52 16.14 -3.93
CA PHE A 325 -8.42 15.20 -4.61
C PHE A 325 -8.05 13.75 -4.28
N GLU A 326 -6.76 13.45 -4.19
CA GLU A 326 -6.23 12.13 -3.81
C GLU A 326 -6.63 11.76 -2.37
N GLY A 327 -6.60 12.71 -1.44
CA GLY A 327 -7.11 12.52 -0.06
C GLY A 327 -8.59 12.11 -0.06
N THR A 328 -9.41 12.75 -0.89
CA THR A 328 -10.83 12.39 -1.05
C THR A 328 -11.01 10.98 -1.61
N LEU A 329 -10.19 10.59 -2.59
CA LEU A 329 -10.22 9.23 -3.14
C LEU A 329 -9.81 8.18 -2.10
N ILE A 330 -8.80 8.47 -1.28
CA ILE A 330 -8.38 7.58 -0.18
C ILE A 330 -9.52 7.43 0.84
N ALA A 331 -10.24 8.53 1.20
CA ALA A 331 -11.40 8.47 2.08
C ALA A 331 -12.52 7.59 1.50
N PHE A 332 -12.81 7.74 0.21
CA PHE A 332 -13.81 6.93 -0.48
C PHE A 332 -13.41 5.45 -0.51
N PHE A 333 -12.15 5.15 -0.82
CA PHE A 333 -11.63 3.79 -0.78
C PHE A 333 -11.68 3.19 0.63
N LEU A 334 -11.32 3.96 1.66
CA LEU A 334 -11.44 3.58 3.06
C LEU A 334 -12.90 3.20 3.40
N ALA A 335 -13.87 4.02 2.97
CA ALA A 335 -15.29 3.74 3.19
C ALA A 335 -15.72 2.42 2.51
N ILE A 336 -15.25 2.12 1.29
CA ILE A 336 -15.51 0.86 0.59
C ILE A 336 -14.95 -0.32 1.40
N LEU A 337 -13.70 -0.22 1.89
CA LEU A 337 -13.08 -1.28 2.70
C LEU A 337 -13.84 -1.52 4.00
N VAL A 338 -14.26 -0.45 4.67
CA VAL A 338 -15.04 -0.55 5.93
C VAL A 338 -16.39 -1.22 5.66
N VAL A 339 -17.17 -0.70 4.70
CA VAL A 339 -18.52 -1.22 4.42
C VAL A 339 -18.47 -2.67 3.97
N SER A 340 -17.59 -3.02 3.01
CA SER A 340 -17.46 -4.41 2.54
C SER A 340 -17.05 -5.38 3.67
N SER A 341 -16.14 -4.94 4.54
CA SER A 341 -15.70 -5.74 5.70
C SER A 341 -16.80 -5.91 6.73
N LEU A 342 -17.56 -4.86 7.05
CA LEU A 342 -18.69 -4.91 7.97
C LEU A 342 -19.79 -5.87 7.48
N VAL A 343 -20.10 -5.83 6.17
CA VAL A 343 -21.09 -6.77 5.57
C VAL A 343 -20.64 -8.22 5.75
N LEU A 344 -19.37 -8.54 5.50
CA LEU A 344 -18.87 -9.92 5.65
C LEU A 344 -18.80 -10.36 7.11
N LEU A 345 -18.38 -9.47 8.01
CA LEU A 345 -18.32 -9.76 9.45
C LEU A 345 -19.73 -9.94 10.03
N ALA A 346 -20.69 -9.10 9.64
CA ALA A 346 -22.09 -9.24 10.06
C ALA A 346 -22.68 -10.57 9.58
N ARG A 347 -22.47 -10.91 8.29
CA ARG A 347 -22.90 -12.21 7.76
C ARG A 347 -22.35 -13.37 8.60
N ARG A 348 -21.04 -13.37 8.89
CA ARG A 348 -20.40 -14.42 9.69
C ARG A 348 -20.98 -14.51 11.10
N TYR A 349 -21.22 -13.37 11.74
CA TYR A 349 -21.81 -13.30 13.07
C TYR A 349 -23.20 -13.94 13.13
N PHE A 350 -24.07 -13.67 12.14
CA PHE A 350 -25.42 -14.27 12.10
C PHE A 350 -25.36 -15.76 11.79
N GLU A 351 -24.50 -16.22 10.88
CA GLU A 351 -24.32 -17.65 10.56
C GLU A 351 -23.86 -18.46 11.79
N GLU A 352 -22.97 -17.91 12.63
CA GLU A 352 -22.52 -18.58 13.86
C GLU A 352 -23.61 -18.66 14.94
N ASN A 353 -24.45 -17.62 15.07
CA ASN A 353 -25.54 -17.63 16.05
C ASN A 353 -26.69 -18.59 15.65
N ASP A 354 -27.11 -18.60 14.39
CA ASP A 354 -28.14 -19.50 13.89
C ASP A 354 -27.73 -21.00 14.06
N GLY A 355 -26.44 -21.31 13.86
CA GLY A 355 -25.89 -22.65 14.07
C GLY A 355 -25.88 -23.07 15.54
N SER A 356 -25.71 -22.15 16.48
CA SER A 356 -25.74 -22.44 17.93
C SER A 356 -27.13 -22.73 18.44
N ASP A 357 -28.18 -22.08 17.93
CA ASP A 357 -29.57 -22.30 18.33
C ASP A 357 -30.10 -23.64 17.84
N GLN A 358 -29.73 -24.08 16.64
CA GLN A 358 -30.10 -25.40 16.13
C GLN A 358 -29.42 -26.55 16.89
N GLY A 359 -28.15 -26.36 17.32
CA GLY A 359 -27.41 -27.35 18.13
C GLY A 359 -27.94 -27.48 19.56
N SER A 360 -28.56 -26.45 20.13
CA SER A 360 -29.18 -26.51 21.46
C SER A 360 -30.56 -27.22 21.46
N GLN A 361 -31.31 -27.06 20.37
CA GLN A 361 -32.61 -27.72 20.22
C GLN A 361 -32.49 -29.23 19.96
N SER A 362 -31.41 -29.69 19.31
CA SER A 362 -31.17 -31.12 19.05
C SER A 362 -30.67 -31.93 20.26
N LYS A 363 -30.15 -31.24 21.31
CA LYS A 363 -29.71 -31.91 22.56
C LYS A 363 -30.78 -31.93 23.65
N GLY A 364 -31.97 -31.39 23.41
CA GLY A 364 -33.10 -31.36 24.32
C GLY A 364 -34.21 -32.33 23.97
N GLN A 365 -34.03 -33.17 22.95
CA GLN A 365 -34.88 -34.34 22.61
C GLN A 365 -34.15 -35.65 22.94
#